data_c735d1196145ac7fe196e4a6385e59b5
#
_entry.id   c735d1196145ac7fe196e4a6385e59b5
#
_cell.length_a   1.000
_cell.length_b   1.000
_cell.length_c   1.000
_cell.angle_alpha   90.00
_cell.angle_beta   90.00
_cell.angle_gamma   90.00
#
_symmetry.space_group_name_H-M   'P 1'
#
loop_
_entity.id
_entity.type
_entity.pdbx_description
1 polymer ?
#
loop_
_entity_poly.entity_id
_entity_poly.type
_entity_poly.pdbx_seq_one_letter_code
_entity_poly.pdbx_strand_id
1 'polypeptide(L)'
;MKKLENLFQRKNLLFTLGIIVLIAAATLVAVFRINIAEEQNCYTTLFQTGDQLNQDIARLINYDKEQLESLAGIFAGYDNLNDEIVMNIVSNYRQCGMVSGLEILLPDNTLILQDGTIISVEDSMDFAKEAKKGAYLTEVSTDLLDSDKRVLLSVVPIVKDGEVTGILRGVIDLDELQSVWNINLYGVRADIYIVERSSGDYIVDTSGNKLGNVKFIDNKSIIKRSSMDELARQLMRGKKGYAVFDMPDSSENLYFCYMPCKVNNWELAISVPESAVLGNVGEVRTLLFLLVGFECLCFIVYLMWMFRDTRVRNYEKQRRIELMSFTGRVQELLFEAHQNQ
;
A
#
# COMPACT_ATOMS: atom_id res chain seq x y z
N MET A 1 -9.91 67.01 -1.17
CA MET A 1 -10.40 66.03 -0.18
C MET A 1 -10.93 64.72 -0.83
N LYS A 2 -11.85 64.72 -1.80
CA LYS A 2 -12.40 63.52 -2.48
C LYS A 2 -11.33 62.55 -3.02
N LYS A 3 -10.22 63.05 -3.57
CA LYS A 3 -9.14 62.23 -4.15
C LYS A 3 -8.35 61.47 -3.07
N LEU A 4 -8.16 62.03 -1.90
CA LEU A 4 -7.46 61.44 -0.76
C LEU A 4 -8.34 60.35 -0.06
N GLU A 5 -9.63 60.56 0.08
CA GLU A 5 -10.58 59.62 0.66
C GLU A 5 -10.75 58.37 -0.22
N ASN A 6 -10.84 58.55 -1.56
CA ASN A 6 -10.87 57.44 -2.52
C ASN A 6 -9.53 56.65 -2.53
N LEU A 7 -8.40 57.29 -2.31
CA LEU A 7 -7.09 56.66 -2.18
C LEU A 7 -6.99 55.81 -0.88
N PHE A 8 -7.53 56.34 0.22
CA PHE A 8 -7.54 55.63 1.51
C PHE A 8 -8.47 54.40 1.48
N GLN A 9 -9.64 54.51 0.86
CA GLN A 9 -10.55 53.37 0.66
C GLN A 9 -9.98 52.32 -0.27
N ARG A 10 -9.32 52.71 -1.37
CA ARG A 10 -8.60 51.76 -2.25
C ARG A 10 -7.44 51.05 -1.53
N LYS A 11 -6.69 51.75 -0.67
CA LYS A 11 -5.63 51.13 0.13
C LYS A 11 -6.17 50.08 1.11
N ASN A 12 -7.26 50.37 1.82
CA ASN A 12 -7.89 49.44 2.75
C ASN A 12 -8.47 48.21 2.00
N LEU A 13 -9.07 48.43 0.82
CA LEU A 13 -9.59 47.34 0.01
C LEU A 13 -8.47 46.45 -0.54
N LEU A 14 -7.36 47.03 -1.01
CA LEU A 14 -6.19 46.27 -1.45
C LEU A 14 -5.52 45.53 -0.31
N PHE A 15 -5.48 46.09 0.90
CA PHE A 15 -4.93 45.45 2.08
C PHE A 15 -5.77 44.24 2.52
N THR A 16 -7.10 44.40 2.60
CA THR A 16 -8.00 43.26 2.93
C THR A 16 -7.98 42.18 1.85
N LEU A 17 -7.95 42.53 0.57
CA LEU A 17 -7.79 41.59 -0.52
C LEU A 17 -6.45 40.82 -0.38
N GLY A 18 -5.36 41.53 -0.05
CA GLY A 18 -4.05 40.94 0.18
C GLY A 18 -4.05 39.90 1.31
N ILE A 19 -4.71 40.21 2.44
CA ILE A 19 -4.85 39.27 3.55
C ILE A 19 -5.59 38.01 3.12
N ILE A 20 -6.67 38.13 2.39
CA ILE A 20 -7.47 36.97 1.95
C ILE A 20 -6.70 36.08 0.99
N VAL A 21 -6.02 36.69 0.02
CA VAL A 21 -5.14 35.94 -0.89
C VAL A 21 -4.06 35.21 -0.11
N LEU A 22 -3.52 35.83 0.94
CA LEU A 22 -2.49 35.22 1.78
C LEU A 22 -3.06 34.03 2.58
N ILE A 23 -4.26 34.15 3.15
CA ILE A 23 -4.93 33.06 3.87
C ILE A 23 -5.26 31.92 2.90
N ALA A 24 -5.86 32.21 1.74
CA ALA A 24 -6.15 31.19 0.74
C ALA A 24 -4.89 30.48 0.25
N ALA A 25 -3.80 31.20 0.04
CA ALA A 25 -2.52 30.60 -0.33
C ALA A 25 -1.96 29.72 0.80
N ALA A 26 -2.05 30.15 2.06
CA ALA A 26 -1.63 29.38 3.21
C ALA A 26 -2.45 28.08 3.35
N THR A 27 -3.77 28.13 3.13
CA THR A 27 -4.65 26.94 3.16
C THR A 27 -4.31 25.98 2.03
N LEU A 28 -4.05 26.46 0.81
CA LEU A 28 -3.61 25.62 -0.31
C LEU A 28 -2.27 24.94 -0.02
N VAL A 29 -1.31 25.66 0.57
CA VAL A 29 -0.02 25.08 0.98
C VAL A 29 -0.22 24.03 2.08
N ALA A 30 -1.12 24.27 3.03
CA ALA A 30 -1.44 23.30 4.09
C ALA A 30 -2.04 22.01 3.51
N VAL A 31 -3.02 22.11 2.58
CA VAL A 31 -3.59 20.94 1.88
C VAL A 31 -2.51 20.15 1.15
N PHE A 32 -1.63 20.84 0.42
CA PHE A 32 -0.55 20.19 -0.31
C PHE A 32 0.43 19.46 0.63
N ARG A 33 0.78 20.09 1.76
CA ARG A 33 1.65 19.49 2.80
C ARG A 33 1.02 18.28 3.46
N ILE A 34 -0.28 18.32 3.74
CA ILE A 34 -1.01 17.20 4.32
C ILE A 34 -0.99 16.01 3.36
N ASN A 35 -1.29 16.21 2.06
CA ASN A 35 -1.27 15.12 1.09
C ASN A 35 0.11 14.46 0.98
N ILE A 36 1.20 15.24 0.98
CA ILE A 36 2.57 14.68 0.96
C ILE A 36 2.87 13.91 2.25
N ALA A 37 2.47 14.45 3.41
CA ALA A 37 2.72 13.80 4.69
C ALA A 37 1.99 12.47 4.79
N GLU A 38 0.75 12.39 4.30
CA GLU A 38 -0.04 11.16 4.31
C GLU A 38 0.52 10.11 3.34
N GLU A 39 0.96 10.51 2.15
CA GLU A 39 1.66 9.61 1.23
C GLU A 39 2.91 9.01 1.89
N GLN A 40 3.71 9.82 2.58
CA GLN A 40 4.89 9.35 3.32
C GLN A 40 4.53 8.43 4.50
N ASN A 41 3.49 8.76 5.24
CA ASN A 41 2.97 7.93 6.33
C ASN A 41 2.49 6.58 5.81
N CYS A 42 1.79 6.56 4.67
CA CYS A 42 1.37 5.33 4.01
C CYS A 42 2.55 4.42 3.71
N TYR A 43 3.59 4.92 3.03
CA TYR A 43 4.77 4.11 2.74
C TYR A 43 5.49 3.64 4.00
N THR A 44 5.58 4.49 5.02
CA THR A 44 6.17 4.11 6.30
C THR A 44 5.41 2.94 6.93
N THR A 45 4.08 3.01 6.94
CA THR A 45 3.22 1.95 7.48
C THR A 45 3.31 0.68 6.64
N LEU A 46 3.28 0.78 5.31
CA LEU A 46 3.44 -0.36 4.41
C LEU A 46 4.79 -1.05 4.61
N PHE A 47 5.87 -0.28 4.75
CA PHE A 47 7.19 -0.84 5.01
C PHE A 47 7.31 -1.49 6.39
N GLN A 48 6.72 -0.90 7.43
CA GLN A 48 6.69 -1.51 8.77
C GLN A 48 5.89 -2.82 8.77
N THR A 49 4.74 -2.83 8.11
CA THR A 49 3.93 -4.05 7.95
C THR A 49 4.67 -5.11 7.13
N GLY A 50 5.35 -4.71 6.06
CA GLY A 50 6.18 -5.60 5.26
C GLY A 50 7.35 -6.19 6.06
N ASP A 51 8.03 -5.39 6.87
CA ASP A 51 9.11 -5.88 7.75
C ASP A 51 8.57 -6.87 8.81
N GLN A 52 7.36 -6.64 9.33
CA GLN A 52 6.69 -7.56 10.25
C GLN A 52 6.31 -8.86 9.55
N LEU A 53 5.68 -8.78 8.37
CA LEU A 53 5.31 -9.93 7.57
C LEU A 53 6.55 -10.76 7.17
N ASN A 54 7.65 -10.10 6.81
CA ASN A 54 8.93 -10.78 6.56
C ASN A 54 9.44 -11.58 7.74
N GLN A 55 9.25 -11.09 8.97
CA GLN A 55 9.61 -11.83 10.19
C GLN A 55 8.66 -13.01 10.40
N ASP A 56 7.37 -12.84 10.12
CA ASP A 56 6.37 -13.90 10.27
C ASP A 56 6.62 -15.03 9.27
N ILE A 57 6.92 -14.70 8.00
CA ILE A 57 7.33 -15.65 6.96
C ILE A 57 8.56 -16.44 7.41
N ALA A 58 9.60 -15.74 7.87
CA ALA A 58 10.82 -16.39 8.32
C ALA A 58 10.58 -17.32 9.51
N ARG A 59 9.71 -16.92 10.45
CA ARG A 59 9.31 -17.77 11.58
C ARG A 59 8.56 -19.03 11.15
N LEU A 60 7.62 -18.89 10.21
CA LEU A 60 6.86 -20.03 9.70
C LEU A 60 7.76 -21.02 8.97
N ILE A 61 8.66 -20.55 8.11
CA ILE A 61 9.63 -21.42 7.41
C ILE A 61 10.54 -22.16 8.40
N ASN A 62 11.05 -21.45 9.42
CA ASN A 62 11.88 -22.09 10.43
C ASN A 62 11.09 -23.08 11.30
N TYR A 63 9.85 -22.75 11.64
CA TYR A 63 8.96 -23.65 12.36
C TYR A 63 8.73 -24.95 11.59
N ASP A 64 8.38 -24.86 10.30
CA ASP A 64 8.16 -26.03 9.45
C ASP A 64 9.43 -26.89 9.34
N LYS A 65 10.59 -26.24 9.18
CA LYS A 65 11.87 -26.92 9.15
C LYS A 65 12.14 -27.69 10.46
N GLU A 66 11.97 -27.06 11.62
CA GLU A 66 12.16 -27.66 12.94
C GLU A 66 11.20 -28.83 13.15
N GLN A 67 9.94 -28.72 12.71
CA GLN A 67 8.98 -29.82 12.78
C GLN A 67 9.40 -30.99 11.89
N LEU A 68 9.85 -30.74 10.68
CA LEU A 68 10.33 -31.78 9.76
C LEU A 68 11.64 -32.44 10.29
N GLU A 69 12.56 -31.66 10.85
CA GLU A 69 13.77 -32.18 11.49
C GLU A 69 13.43 -33.09 12.67
N SER A 70 12.41 -32.74 13.47
CA SER A 70 11.92 -33.56 14.58
C SER A 70 11.33 -34.88 14.07
N LEU A 71 10.52 -34.84 13.03
CA LEU A 71 9.95 -36.03 12.38
C LEU A 71 11.04 -36.89 11.73
N ALA A 72 12.01 -36.29 11.05
CA ALA A 72 13.15 -36.99 10.47
C ALA A 72 13.97 -37.73 11.56
N GLY A 73 14.14 -37.09 12.73
CA GLY A 73 14.77 -37.74 13.91
C GLY A 73 14.00 -38.97 14.44
N ILE A 74 12.67 -38.92 14.43
CA ILE A 74 11.81 -40.07 14.77
C ILE A 74 11.97 -41.16 13.70
N PHE A 75 11.94 -40.82 12.42
CA PHE A 75 12.07 -41.79 11.32
C PHE A 75 13.45 -42.44 11.26
N ALA A 76 14.50 -41.76 11.69
CA ALA A 76 15.85 -42.31 11.80
C ALA A 76 15.94 -43.49 12.80
N GLY A 77 14.97 -43.66 13.72
CA GLY A 77 14.86 -44.80 14.62
C GLY A 77 14.41 -46.08 13.94
N TYR A 78 13.93 -46.06 12.71
CA TYR A 78 13.43 -47.20 11.98
C TYR A 78 14.48 -47.70 10.97
N ASP A 79 14.62 -49.03 10.84
CA ASP A 79 15.51 -49.64 9.85
C ASP A 79 14.94 -49.61 8.44
N ASN A 80 13.61 -49.54 8.33
CA ASN A 80 12.88 -49.50 7.06
C ASN A 80 11.88 -48.33 7.09
N LEU A 81 12.03 -47.37 6.20
CA LEU A 81 11.12 -46.23 6.10
C LEU A 81 9.75 -46.59 5.46
N ASN A 82 9.61 -47.82 4.96
CA ASN A 82 8.31 -48.41 4.58
C ASN A 82 7.62 -49.13 5.75
N ASP A 83 8.09 -48.96 6.97
CA ASP A 83 7.45 -49.52 8.16
C ASP A 83 6.02 -48.94 8.34
N GLU A 84 5.09 -49.79 8.80
CA GLU A 84 3.69 -49.45 8.99
C GLU A 84 3.51 -48.19 9.89
N ILE A 85 4.37 -48.00 10.88
CA ILE A 85 4.30 -46.85 11.78
C ILE A 85 4.72 -45.57 11.04
N VAL A 86 5.83 -45.61 10.27
CA VAL A 86 6.29 -44.47 9.47
C VAL A 86 5.21 -44.08 8.46
N MET A 87 4.67 -45.07 7.74
CA MET A 87 3.58 -44.88 6.77
C MET A 87 2.32 -44.30 7.41
N ASN A 88 1.98 -44.76 8.60
CA ASN A 88 0.84 -44.23 9.35
C ASN A 88 1.06 -42.76 9.74
N ILE A 89 2.26 -42.35 10.16
CA ILE A 89 2.59 -40.97 10.47
C ILE A 89 2.48 -40.09 9.20
N VAL A 90 3.05 -40.54 8.08
CA VAL A 90 3.03 -39.82 6.81
C VAL A 90 1.58 -39.64 6.31
N SER A 91 0.79 -40.74 6.27
CA SER A 91 -0.57 -40.73 5.74
C SER A 91 -1.55 -39.92 6.61
N ASN A 92 -1.34 -39.87 7.90
CA ASN A 92 -2.18 -39.12 8.82
C ASN A 92 -1.64 -37.73 9.17
N TYR A 93 -0.58 -37.29 8.49
CA TYR A 93 -0.07 -35.94 8.68
C TYR A 93 -1.16 -34.93 8.35
N ARG A 94 -1.36 -33.99 9.22
CA ARG A 94 -2.29 -32.86 9.00
C ARG A 94 -1.49 -31.58 8.92
N GLN A 95 -1.96 -30.68 8.08
CA GLN A 95 -1.35 -29.40 7.89
C GLN A 95 -0.95 -28.73 9.21
N CYS A 96 0.31 -28.38 9.31
CA CYS A 96 0.90 -27.66 10.41
C CYS A 96 1.87 -26.62 9.83
N GLY A 97 1.66 -25.35 10.12
CA GLY A 97 2.39 -24.29 9.44
C GLY A 97 2.00 -24.16 7.96
N MET A 98 2.98 -24.12 7.08
CA MET A 98 2.79 -24.08 5.64
C MET A 98 2.76 -25.46 4.98
N VAL A 99 3.31 -26.49 5.66
CA VAL A 99 3.38 -27.85 5.13
C VAL A 99 2.01 -28.51 5.18
N SER A 100 1.49 -28.90 4.02
CA SER A 100 0.18 -29.55 3.85
C SER A 100 0.28 -31.07 3.76
N GLY A 101 1.44 -31.62 3.34
CA GLY A 101 1.65 -33.05 3.17
C GLY A 101 3.12 -33.47 3.38
N LEU A 102 3.31 -34.79 3.54
CA LEU A 102 4.65 -35.37 3.68
C LEU A 102 4.93 -36.39 2.59
N GLU A 103 6.19 -36.47 2.18
CA GLU A 103 6.72 -37.45 1.26
C GLU A 103 8.09 -37.90 1.72
N ILE A 104 8.49 -39.13 1.38
CA ILE A 104 9.83 -39.67 1.73
C ILE A 104 10.52 -40.17 0.45
N LEU A 105 11.67 -39.56 0.11
CA LEU A 105 12.55 -40.07 -0.94
C LEU A 105 13.54 -41.08 -0.37
N LEU A 106 13.56 -42.24 -0.98
CA LEU A 106 14.42 -43.38 -0.55
C LEU A 106 15.72 -43.45 -1.40
N PRO A 107 16.75 -44.16 -0.90
CA PRO A 107 18.04 -44.29 -1.57
C PRO A 107 18.00 -44.94 -2.97
N ASP A 108 16.98 -45.73 -3.26
CA ASP A 108 16.74 -46.37 -4.56
C ASP A 108 16.00 -45.46 -5.58
N ASN A 109 15.89 -44.15 -5.31
CA ASN A 109 15.13 -43.18 -6.09
C ASN A 109 13.63 -43.51 -6.18
N THR A 110 13.08 -44.18 -5.16
CA THR A 110 11.63 -44.28 -5.01
C THR A 110 11.10 -43.20 -4.06
N LEU A 111 9.92 -42.68 -4.32
CA LEU A 111 9.25 -41.68 -3.52
C LEU A 111 7.98 -42.29 -2.91
N ILE A 112 7.86 -42.21 -1.59
CA ILE A 112 6.65 -42.54 -0.87
C ILE A 112 5.83 -41.27 -0.75
N LEU A 113 4.61 -41.30 -1.26
CA LEU A 113 3.66 -40.21 -1.18
C LEU A 113 2.79 -40.29 0.08
N GLN A 114 2.11 -39.21 0.42
CA GLN A 114 1.26 -39.13 1.62
C GLN A 114 0.15 -40.18 1.66
N ASP A 115 -0.40 -40.57 0.52
CA ASP A 115 -1.44 -41.60 0.40
C ASP A 115 -0.88 -43.04 0.51
N GLY A 116 0.42 -43.20 0.69
CA GLY A 116 1.12 -44.46 0.73
C GLY A 116 1.50 -45.00 -0.65
N THR A 117 1.22 -44.30 -1.73
CA THR A 117 1.65 -44.68 -3.07
C THR A 117 3.17 -44.56 -3.20
N ILE A 118 3.81 -45.54 -3.82
CA ILE A 118 5.26 -45.54 -4.08
C ILE A 118 5.46 -45.37 -5.58
N ILE A 119 6.24 -44.37 -5.97
CA ILE A 119 6.56 -44.08 -7.38
C ILE A 119 8.06 -44.04 -7.59
N SER A 120 8.53 -44.44 -8.76
CA SER A 120 9.93 -44.26 -9.17
C SER A 120 10.11 -42.81 -9.67
N VAL A 121 11.15 -42.13 -9.17
CA VAL A 121 11.51 -40.78 -9.57
C VAL A 121 12.93 -40.69 -10.15
N GLU A 122 13.48 -41.85 -10.61
CA GLU A 122 14.83 -41.98 -11.11
C GLU A 122 15.14 -41.00 -12.28
N ASP A 123 14.16 -40.70 -13.11
CA ASP A 123 14.31 -39.78 -14.24
C ASP A 123 14.28 -38.30 -13.81
N SER A 124 13.73 -37.98 -12.62
CA SER A 124 13.49 -36.61 -12.18
C SER A 124 14.32 -36.20 -10.96
N MET A 125 14.74 -37.15 -10.15
CA MET A 125 15.48 -36.89 -8.90
C MET A 125 16.61 -37.92 -8.71
N ASP A 126 17.68 -37.45 -8.04
CA ASP A 126 18.84 -38.26 -7.68
C ASP A 126 19.05 -38.13 -6.18
N PHE A 127 18.72 -39.19 -5.43
CA PHE A 127 18.86 -39.23 -3.98
C PHE A 127 20.28 -38.83 -3.54
N ALA A 128 21.33 -39.35 -4.20
CA ALA A 128 22.69 -39.09 -3.82
C ALA A 128 23.11 -37.61 -3.97
N LYS A 129 22.48 -36.90 -4.86
CA LYS A 129 22.64 -35.44 -4.99
C LYS A 129 21.85 -34.70 -3.93
N GLU A 130 20.60 -35.10 -3.71
CA GLU A 130 19.72 -34.44 -2.73
C GLU A 130 20.24 -34.61 -1.30
N ALA A 131 20.73 -35.80 -0.94
CA ALA A 131 21.31 -36.09 0.37
C ALA A 131 22.49 -35.18 0.77
N LYS A 132 23.22 -34.64 -0.21
CA LYS A 132 24.37 -33.74 0.02
C LYS A 132 23.99 -32.30 0.30
N LYS A 133 22.75 -31.90 -0.03
CA LYS A 133 22.30 -30.51 0.12
C LYS A 133 21.96 -30.14 1.56
N GLY A 134 21.68 -31.12 2.42
CA GLY A 134 21.18 -30.88 3.78
C GLY A 134 19.73 -30.44 3.78
N ALA A 135 19.30 -29.70 4.81
CA ALA A 135 17.94 -29.15 4.89
C ALA A 135 17.84 -27.86 4.12
N TYR A 136 16.83 -27.74 3.22
CA TYR A 136 16.61 -26.56 2.40
C TYR A 136 15.15 -26.47 1.94
N LEU A 137 14.75 -25.29 1.46
CA LEU A 137 13.49 -25.05 0.79
C LEU A 137 13.75 -24.96 -0.74
N THR A 138 12.97 -25.66 -1.54
CA THR A 138 13.16 -25.67 -3.02
C THR A 138 12.71 -24.36 -3.64
N GLU A 139 13.03 -24.17 -4.91
CA GLU A 139 12.33 -23.24 -5.78
C GLU A 139 10.92 -23.78 -6.10
N VAL A 140 10.06 -22.91 -6.65
CA VAL A 140 8.71 -23.29 -7.09
C VAL A 140 8.81 -24.35 -8.18
N SER A 141 8.06 -25.41 -8.00
CA SER A 141 7.95 -26.52 -8.97
C SER A 141 6.48 -26.92 -9.16
N THR A 142 6.23 -27.72 -10.16
CA THR A 142 4.93 -28.39 -10.33
C THR A 142 4.89 -29.63 -9.47
N ASP A 143 3.71 -29.96 -8.95
CA ASP A 143 3.49 -31.22 -8.25
C ASP A 143 3.74 -32.41 -9.20
N LEU A 144 4.25 -33.52 -8.66
CA LEU A 144 4.59 -34.70 -9.46
C LEU A 144 3.36 -35.45 -9.97
N LEU A 145 2.25 -35.35 -9.25
CA LEU A 145 1.00 -36.02 -9.58
C LEU A 145 0.01 -35.13 -10.33
N ASP A 146 0.10 -33.82 -10.09
CA ASP A 146 -0.82 -32.83 -10.66
C ASP A 146 -0.03 -31.66 -11.25
N SER A 147 0.12 -31.67 -12.57
CA SER A 147 0.86 -30.63 -13.29
C SER A 147 0.23 -29.23 -13.21
N ASP A 148 -1.01 -29.12 -12.77
CA ASP A 148 -1.69 -27.83 -12.58
C ASP A 148 -1.42 -27.25 -11.18
N LYS A 149 -0.92 -28.05 -10.25
CA LYS A 149 -0.54 -27.61 -8.91
C LYS A 149 0.91 -27.12 -8.84
N ARG A 150 1.09 -26.01 -8.19
CA ARG A 150 2.42 -25.44 -7.90
C ARG A 150 2.76 -25.65 -6.44
N VAL A 151 3.95 -26.17 -6.20
CA VAL A 151 4.39 -26.53 -4.85
C VAL A 151 5.79 -25.99 -4.54
N LEU A 152 6.05 -25.80 -3.26
CA LEU A 152 7.39 -25.70 -2.68
C LEU A 152 7.61 -26.92 -1.81
N LEU A 153 8.86 -27.37 -1.71
CA LEU A 153 9.21 -28.49 -0.88
C LEU A 153 10.19 -28.04 0.21
N SER A 154 9.84 -28.28 1.47
CA SER A 154 10.76 -28.17 2.59
C SER A 154 11.44 -29.54 2.79
N VAL A 155 12.71 -29.60 2.51
CA VAL A 155 13.49 -30.85 2.42
C VAL A 155 14.39 -31.00 3.64
N VAL A 156 14.36 -32.16 4.28
CA VAL A 156 15.18 -32.49 5.45
C VAL A 156 15.73 -33.90 5.32
N PRO A 157 17.05 -34.16 5.50
CA PRO A 157 17.62 -35.49 5.47
C PRO A 157 17.24 -36.27 6.74
N ILE A 158 16.93 -37.55 6.56
CA ILE A 158 16.78 -38.54 7.65
C ILE A 158 18.15 -39.17 7.87
N VAL A 159 18.78 -38.87 9.00
CA VAL A 159 20.16 -39.30 9.31
C VAL A 159 20.16 -40.35 10.41
N LYS A 160 20.69 -41.55 10.11
CA LYS A 160 20.88 -42.63 11.07
C LYS A 160 22.37 -43.00 11.12
N ASP A 161 22.96 -43.01 12.29
CA ASP A 161 24.37 -43.35 12.52
C ASP A 161 25.36 -42.54 11.65
N GLY A 162 24.99 -41.31 11.27
CA GLY A 162 25.81 -40.42 10.46
C GLY A 162 25.63 -40.59 8.94
N GLU A 163 24.79 -41.51 8.48
CA GLU A 163 24.45 -41.73 7.08
C GLU A 163 23.02 -41.27 6.79
N VAL A 164 22.79 -40.70 5.59
CA VAL A 164 21.45 -40.31 5.12
C VAL A 164 20.74 -41.57 4.61
N THR A 165 19.70 -41.99 5.31
CA THR A 165 18.91 -43.20 4.98
C THR A 165 17.63 -42.90 4.23
N GLY A 166 17.23 -41.62 4.18
CA GLY A 166 16.07 -41.12 3.46
C GLY A 166 16.04 -39.61 3.44
N ILE A 167 15.12 -39.04 2.71
CA ILE A 167 14.90 -37.58 2.68
C ILE A 167 13.41 -37.33 2.90
N LEU A 168 13.09 -36.65 4.01
CA LEU A 168 11.74 -36.20 4.30
C LEU A 168 11.48 -34.90 3.54
N ARG A 169 10.35 -34.86 2.83
CA ARG A 169 9.90 -33.70 2.05
C ARG A 169 8.56 -33.25 2.60
N GLY A 170 8.47 -32.03 3.04
CA GLY A 170 7.21 -31.37 3.39
C GLY A 170 6.69 -30.62 2.16
N VAL A 171 5.51 -30.98 1.69
CA VAL A 171 4.86 -30.34 0.55
C VAL A 171 4.12 -29.10 1.00
N ILE A 172 4.38 -27.97 0.36
CA ILE A 172 3.70 -26.69 0.58
C ILE A 172 2.91 -26.37 -0.69
N ASP A 173 1.59 -26.49 -0.63
CA ASP A 173 0.68 -26.14 -1.75
C ASP A 173 0.53 -24.62 -1.81
N LEU A 174 0.88 -24.00 -2.93
CA LEU A 174 0.86 -22.55 -3.08
C LEU A 174 -0.56 -22.00 -3.19
N ASP A 175 -1.51 -22.79 -3.68
CA ASP A 175 -2.92 -22.36 -3.77
C ASP A 175 -3.57 -22.31 -2.37
N GLU A 176 -3.24 -23.26 -1.50
CA GLU A 176 -3.66 -23.27 -0.10
C GLU A 176 -3.00 -22.13 0.70
N LEU A 177 -1.71 -21.87 0.44
CA LEU A 177 -0.94 -20.83 1.11
C LEU A 177 -1.54 -19.44 0.95
N GLN A 178 -2.15 -19.12 -0.20
CA GLN A 178 -2.81 -17.84 -0.45
C GLN A 178 -3.96 -17.56 0.54
N SER A 179 -4.66 -18.59 0.99
CA SER A 179 -5.80 -18.47 1.91
C SER A 179 -5.39 -18.09 3.33
N VAL A 180 -4.15 -18.38 3.73
CA VAL A 180 -3.65 -18.19 5.09
C VAL A 180 -3.28 -16.74 5.37
N TRP A 181 -2.91 -15.99 4.33
CA TRP A 181 -2.43 -14.62 4.50
C TRP A 181 -3.51 -13.59 4.22
N ASN A 182 -4.05 -13.01 5.29
CA ASN A 182 -5.05 -11.96 5.24
C ASN A 182 -4.62 -10.82 6.17
N ILE A 183 -4.20 -9.70 5.59
CA ILE A 183 -3.78 -8.52 6.34
C ILE A 183 -4.77 -7.40 6.11
N ASN A 184 -5.26 -6.81 7.20
CA ASN A 184 -6.07 -5.61 7.17
C ASN A 184 -5.20 -4.39 7.49
N LEU A 185 -5.11 -3.47 6.54
CA LEU A 185 -4.46 -2.17 6.69
C LEU A 185 -5.49 -1.08 6.47
N TYR A 186 -5.50 -0.07 7.33
CA TYR A 186 -6.46 1.04 7.24
C TYR A 186 -7.95 0.61 7.19
N GLY A 187 -8.28 -0.57 7.76
CA GLY A 187 -9.64 -1.10 7.73
C GLY A 187 -10.05 -1.78 6.42
N VAL A 188 -9.15 -1.93 5.47
CA VAL A 188 -9.34 -2.69 4.23
C VAL A 188 -8.35 -3.84 4.14
N ARG A 189 -8.72 -4.85 3.35
CA ARG A 189 -7.80 -5.95 3.04
C ARG A 189 -6.67 -5.42 2.14
N ALA A 190 -5.42 -5.62 2.57
CA ALA A 190 -4.25 -5.38 1.73
C ALA A 190 -3.96 -6.61 0.89
N ASP A 191 -3.55 -6.44 -0.36
CA ASP A 191 -3.07 -7.53 -1.18
C ASP A 191 -1.58 -7.76 -0.95
N ILE A 192 -1.21 -9.04 -0.85
CA ILE A 192 0.14 -9.50 -0.60
C ILE A 192 0.62 -10.27 -1.82
N TYR A 193 1.83 -9.97 -2.23
CA TYR A 193 2.51 -10.67 -3.30
C TYR A 193 3.87 -11.15 -2.81
N ILE A 194 4.19 -12.42 -3.05
CA ILE A 194 5.55 -12.94 -2.90
C ILE A 194 6.00 -13.42 -4.25
N VAL A 195 7.16 -12.94 -4.67
CA VAL A 195 7.73 -13.20 -5.99
C VAL A 195 9.08 -13.90 -5.80
N GLU A 196 9.32 -14.97 -6.53
CA GLU A 196 10.63 -15.58 -6.63
C GLU A 196 11.52 -14.75 -7.57
N ARG A 197 12.63 -14.21 -7.05
CA ARG A 197 13.49 -13.29 -7.81
C ARG A 197 14.22 -13.92 -8.97
N SER A 198 14.49 -15.22 -8.89
CA SER A 198 15.20 -15.99 -9.96
C SER A 198 14.35 -16.13 -11.22
N SER A 199 13.08 -16.51 -11.07
CA SER A 199 12.15 -16.76 -12.17
C SER A 199 11.23 -15.57 -12.46
N GLY A 200 10.84 -14.82 -11.41
CA GLY A 200 9.81 -13.79 -11.44
C GLY A 200 8.40 -14.36 -11.21
N ASP A 201 8.29 -15.63 -10.81
CA ASP A 201 7.00 -16.27 -10.57
C ASP A 201 6.40 -15.80 -9.24
N TYR A 202 5.09 -15.62 -9.21
CA TYR A 202 4.37 -15.39 -7.98
C TYR A 202 4.28 -16.70 -7.18
N ILE A 203 4.76 -16.66 -5.94
CA ILE A 203 4.56 -17.69 -4.93
C ILE A 203 3.21 -17.47 -4.24
N VAL A 204 2.88 -16.21 -3.96
CA VAL A 204 1.63 -15.77 -3.36
C VAL A 204 1.10 -14.56 -4.12
N ASP A 205 -0.20 -14.56 -4.39
CA ASP A 205 -0.97 -13.43 -4.90
C ASP A 205 -2.37 -13.44 -4.26
N THR A 206 -2.58 -12.64 -3.23
CA THR A 206 -3.87 -12.59 -2.52
C THR A 206 -4.90 -11.69 -3.18
N SER A 207 -4.57 -11.03 -4.31
CA SER A 207 -5.52 -10.19 -5.06
C SER A 207 -6.63 -10.98 -5.77
N GLY A 208 -6.54 -12.32 -5.76
CA GLY A 208 -7.49 -13.21 -6.39
C GLY A 208 -7.19 -13.50 -7.86
N ASN A 209 -6.04 -13.05 -8.38
CA ASN A 209 -5.57 -13.42 -9.71
C ASN A 209 -4.94 -14.82 -9.69
N LYS A 210 -4.92 -15.48 -10.84
CA LYS A 210 -4.15 -16.72 -10.97
C LYS A 210 -2.66 -16.39 -10.82
N LEU A 211 -1.94 -17.27 -10.10
CA LEU A 211 -0.50 -17.18 -9.97
C LEU A 211 0.15 -17.09 -11.35
N GLY A 212 0.88 -16.02 -11.60
CA GLY A 212 1.51 -15.69 -12.87
C GLY A 212 2.99 -15.37 -12.69
N ASN A 213 3.52 -14.56 -13.58
CA ASN A 213 4.90 -14.11 -13.53
C ASN A 213 4.95 -12.58 -13.64
N VAL A 214 5.79 -11.94 -12.83
CA VAL A 214 5.93 -10.47 -12.76
C VAL A 214 6.34 -9.84 -14.10
N LYS A 215 6.97 -10.59 -14.99
CA LYS A 215 7.34 -10.14 -16.33
C LYS A 215 6.14 -10.01 -17.29
N PHE A 216 5.02 -10.62 -16.95
CA PHE A 216 3.79 -10.64 -17.75
C PHE A 216 2.64 -9.88 -17.08
N ILE A 217 2.95 -8.98 -16.15
CA ILE A 217 1.94 -8.07 -15.55
C ILE A 217 1.27 -7.31 -16.70
N ASP A 218 -0.05 -7.40 -16.75
CA ASP A 218 -0.85 -6.80 -17.83
C ASP A 218 -0.56 -5.31 -17.93
N ASN A 219 -0.17 -4.83 -19.13
CA ASN A 219 0.22 -3.44 -19.41
C ASN A 219 -0.91 -2.40 -19.27
N LYS A 220 -2.06 -2.79 -18.73
CA LYS A 220 -3.19 -1.89 -18.47
C LYS A 220 -2.97 -0.93 -17.30
N SER A 221 -2.06 -1.26 -16.39
CA SER A 221 -1.76 -0.41 -15.25
C SER A 221 -0.64 0.57 -15.60
N ILE A 222 -0.88 1.86 -15.39
CA ILE A 222 0.12 2.90 -15.60
C ILE A 222 0.81 3.19 -14.25
N ILE A 223 2.12 2.99 -14.19
CA ILE A 223 2.91 3.36 -13.02
C ILE A 223 3.24 4.85 -13.09
N LYS A 224 2.88 5.59 -12.05
CA LYS A 224 3.29 6.99 -11.91
C LYS A 224 4.81 7.07 -11.70
N ARG A 225 5.51 7.79 -12.56
CA ARG A 225 6.96 8.07 -12.49
C ARG A 225 7.90 6.88 -12.77
N SER A 226 7.41 5.74 -13.28
CA SER A 226 8.22 4.59 -13.62
C SER A 226 7.59 3.79 -14.75
N SER A 227 8.22 2.67 -15.15
CA SER A 227 7.66 1.70 -16.09
C SER A 227 7.52 0.33 -15.42
N MET A 228 6.62 -0.52 -15.96
CA MET A 228 6.45 -1.90 -15.47
C MET A 228 7.74 -2.70 -15.57
N ASP A 229 8.48 -2.52 -16.66
CA ASP A 229 9.78 -3.20 -16.85
C ASP A 229 10.82 -2.79 -15.80
N GLU A 230 10.82 -1.52 -15.39
CA GLU A 230 11.71 -1.05 -14.33
C GLU A 230 11.31 -1.61 -12.97
N LEU A 231 10.01 -1.63 -12.66
CA LEU A 231 9.50 -2.25 -11.43
C LEU A 231 9.86 -3.73 -11.38
N ALA A 232 9.59 -4.49 -12.45
CA ALA A 232 9.93 -5.91 -12.54
C ALA A 232 11.43 -6.14 -12.32
N ARG A 233 12.29 -5.32 -12.96
CA ARG A 233 13.74 -5.38 -12.73
C ARG A 233 14.15 -5.09 -11.29
N GLN A 234 13.50 -4.15 -10.63
CA GLN A 234 13.80 -3.81 -9.23
C GLN A 234 13.37 -4.92 -8.27
N LEU A 235 12.17 -5.50 -8.47
CA LEU A 235 11.70 -6.67 -7.74
C LEU A 235 12.68 -7.84 -7.88
N MET A 236 13.04 -8.19 -9.11
CA MET A 236 13.99 -9.30 -9.36
C MET A 236 15.41 -9.04 -8.83
N ARG A 237 15.81 -7.77 -8.62
CA ARG A 237 17.10 -7.40 -8.02
C ARG A 237 17.08 -7.34 -6.50
N GLY A 238 15.95 -7.58 -5.85
CA GLY A 238 15.80 -7.48 -4.40
C GLY A 238 15.98 -6.04 -3.91
N LYS A 239 15.40 -5.07 -4.59
CA LYS A 239 15.45 -3.66 -4.19
C LYS A 239 14.23 -3.33 -3.35
N LYS A 240 14.45 -2.59 -2.25
CA LYS A 240 13.38 -1.99 -1.47
C LYS A 240 12.90 -0.71 -2.16
N GLY A 241 11.58 -0.59 -2.37
CA GLY A 241 11.02 0.59 -3.02
C GLY A 241 9.49 0.61 -2.98
N TYR A 242 8.93 1.59 -3.68
CA TYR A 242 7.50 1.75 -3.80
C TYR A 242 7.10 2.22 -5.21
N ALA A 243 5.85 1.99 -5.56
CA ALA A 243 5.24 2.45 -6.80
C ALA A 243 3.78 2.86 -6.55
N VAL A 244 3.24 3.70 -7.43
CA VAL A 244 1.81 4.03 -7.47
C VAL A 244 1.30 3.62 -8.83
N PHE A 245 0.29 2.75 -8.84
CA PHE A 245 -0.40 2.32 -10.05
C PHE A 245 -1.64 3.18 -10.26
N ASP A 246 -1.85 3.62 -11.49
CA ASP A 246 -3.10 4.20 -11.94
C ASP A 246 -3.95 3.08 -12.54
N MET A 247 -5.07 2.77 -11.91
CA MET A 247 -5.94 1.65 -12.32
C MET A 247 -6.97 2.18 -13.33
N PRO A 248 -6.91 1.77 -14.62
CA PRO A 248 -7.79 2.31 -15.66
C PRO A 248 -9.27 2.06 -15.42
N ASP A 249 -9.59 0.95 -14.73
CA ASP A 249 -10.97 0.52 -14.46
C ASP A 249 -11.52 1.05 -13.13
N SER A 250 -10.70 1.70 -12.31
CA SER A 250 -11.10 2.37 -11.08
C SER A 250 -10.59 3.81 -11.08
N SER A 251 -11.35 4.74 -10.53
CA SER A 251 -10.90 6.12 -10.34
C SER A 251 -9.85 6.27 -9.24
N GLU A 252 -9.31 5.17 -8.73
CA GLU A 252 -8.41 5.12 -7.58
C GLU A 252 -7.02 4.65 -7.99
N ASN A 253 -6.00 5.21 -7.32
CA ASN A 253 -4.64 4.71 -7.40
C ASN A 253 -4.44 3.53 -6.44
N LEU A 254 -3.46 2.67 -6.76
CA LEU A 254 -3.00 1.59 -5.89
C LEU A 254 -1.61 1.94 -5.37
N TYR A 255 -1.45 2.01 -4.07
CA TYR A 255 -0.16 2.21 -3.42
C TYR A 255 0.51 0.86 -3.20
N PHE A 256 1.71 0.71 -3.71
CA PHE A 256 2.45 -0.54 -3.75
C PHE A 256 3.84 -0.34 -3.16
N CYS A 257 4.22 -1.16 -2.18
CA CYS A 257 5.58 -1.22 -1.67
C CYS A 257 6.16 -2.61 -1.85
N TYR A 258 7.48 -2.70 -2.02
CA TYR A 258 8.19 -3.97 -2.19
C TYR A 258 9.52 -3.96 -1.47
N MET A 259 9.94 -5.14 -1.02
CA MET A 259 11.17 -5.34 -0.27
C MET A 259 11.65 -6.79 -0.34
N PRO A 260 12.97 -7.05 -0.25
CA PRO A 260 13.49 -8.40 -0.23
C PRO A 260 13.05 -9.14 1.04
N CYS A 261 12.66 -10.40 0.88
CA CYS A 261 12.44 -11.30 2.01
C CYS A 261 13.77 -11.67 2.68
N LYS A 262 13.70 -11.93 3.99
CA LYS A 262 14.86 -12.35 4.79
C LYS A 262 15.25 -13.82 4.55
N VAL A 263 14.35 -14.57 3.95
CA VAL A 263 14.50 -15.99 3.66
C VAL A 263 14.37 -16.23 2.18
N ASN A 264 15.08 -17.20 1.68
CA ASN A 264 15.14 -17.55 0.27
C ASN A 264 15.47 -16.36 -0.66
N ASN A 265 15.28 -16.55 -1.96
CA ASN A 265 15.47 -15.53 -2.98
C ASN A 265 14.13 -14.87 -3.33
N TRP A 266 13.35 -14.48 -2.33
CA TRP A 266 12.01 -13.94 -2.51
C TRP A 266 11.95 -12.42 -2.37
N GLU A 267 10.94 -11.82 -2.99
CA GLU A 267 10.57 -10.42 -2.86
C GLU A 267 9.13 -10.34 -2.37
N LEU A 268 8.92 -9.63 -1.27
CA LEU A 268 7.61 -9.35 -0.71
C LEU A 268 7.11 -8.01 -1.27
N ALA A 269 5.85 -7.98 -1.71
CA ALA A 269 5.18 -6.73 -2.01
C ALA A 269 3.80 -6.69 -1.35
N ILE A 270 3.36 -5.48 -1.02
CA ILE A 270 2.06 -5.19 -0.40
C ILE A 270 1.42 -4.04 -1.15
N SER A 271 0.13 -4.17 -1.47
CA SER A 271 -0.64 -3.09 -2.07
C SER A 271 -1.90 -2.75 -1.29
N VAL A 272 -2.27 -1.47 -1.35
CA VAL A 272 -3.51 -0.93 -0.76
C VAL A 272 -4.11 0.13 -1.68
N PRO A 273 -5.45 0.22 -1.79
CA PRO A 273 -6.09 1.26 -2.59
C PRO A 273 -5.96 2.65 -1.95
N GLU A 274 -5.97 3.69 -2.79
CA GLU A 274 -5.84 5.09 -2.37
C GLU A 274 -6.93 5.50 -1.37
N SER A 275 -8.15 5.04 -1.56
CA SER A 275 -9.28 5.31 -0.64
C SER A 275 -9.00 4.85 0.78
N ALA A 276 -8.29 3.73 0.95
CA ALA A 276 -7.88 3.23 2.25
C ALA A 276 -6.85 4.16 2.92
N VAL A 277 -5.89 4.63 2.12
CA VAL A 277 -4.78 5.48 2.60
C VAL A 277 -5.26 6.89 2.93
N LEU A 278 -6.06 7.47 2.02
CA LEU A 278 -6.51 8.87 2.08
C LEU A 278 -7.93 9.02 2.66
N GLY A 279 -8.58 7.95 3.09
CA GLY A 279 -9.96 7.99 3.59
C GLY A 279 -10.16 9.00 4.72
N ASN A 280 -9.30 9.00 5.70
CA ASN A 280 -9.33 9.96 6.81
C ASN A 280 -8.91 11.39 6.40
N VAL A 281 -8.07 11.52 5.38
CA VAL A 281 -7.61 12.81 4.84
C VAL A 281 -8.71 13.48 4.01
N GLY A 282 -9.59 12.69 3.39
CA GLY A 282 -10.75 13.20 2.67
C GLY A 282 -11.64 14.09 3.54
N GLU A 283 -11.85 13.71 4.80
CA GLU A 283 -12.61 14.52 5.78
C GLU A 283 -11.89 15.82 6.13
N VAL A 284 -10.59 15.74 6.43
CA VAL A 284 -9.77 16.93 6.76
C VAL A 284 -9.71 17.88 5.56
N ARG A 285 -9.53 17.36 4.34
CA ARG A 285 -9.55 18.15 3.10
C ARG A 285 -10.88 18.83 2.88
N THR A 286 -11.99 18.13 3.12
CA THR A 286 -13.34 18.69 3.00
C THR A 286 -13.56 19.80 4.01
N LEU A 287 -13.13 19.62 5.26
CA LEU A 287 -13.17 20.66 6.29
C LEU A 287 -12.35 21.89 5.91
N LEU A 288 -11.16 21.71 5.33
CA LEU A 288 -10.32 22.82 4.86
C LEU A 288 -10.96 23.58 3.69
N PHE A 289 -11.61 22.90 2.74
CA PHE A 289 -12.35 23.55 1.66
C PHE A 289 -13.59 24.29 2.17
N LEU A 290 -14.30 23.73 3.17
CA LEU A 290 -15.41 24.42 3.83
C LEU A 290 -14.92 25.69 4.55
N LEU A 291 -13.74 25.64 5.20
CA LEU A 291 -13.12 26.81 5.83
C LEU A 291 -12.83 27.90 4.81
N VAL A 292 -12.20 27.57 3.66
CA VAL A 292 -11.95 28.52 2.57
C VAL A 292 -13.25 29.11 2.03
N GLY A 293 -14.28 28.27 1.85
CA GLY A 293 -15.61 28.71 1.41
C GLY A 293 -16.24 29.69 2.40
N PHE A 294 -16.12 29.42 3.71
CA PHE A 294 -16.59 30.31 4.77
C PHE A 294 -15.83 31.63 4.79
N GLU A 295 -14.51 31.62 4.65
CA GLU A 295 -13.67 32.82 4.54
C GLU A 295 -14.07 33.69 3.35
N CYS A 296 -14.30 33.08 2.17
CA CYS A 296 -14.79 33.78 0.97
C CYS A 296 -16.16 34.42 1.23
N LEU A 297 -17.07 33.72 1.89
CA LEU A 297 -18.40 34.22 2.22
C LEU A 297 -18.33 35.42 3.18
N CYS A 298 -17.53 35.32 4.24
CA CYS A 298 -17.28 36.42 5.17
C CYS A 298 -16.73 37.65 4.45
N PHE A 299 -15.84 37.44 3.46
CA PHE A 299 -15.30 38.53 2.65
C PHE A 299 -16.35 39.19 1.78
N ILE A 300 -17.20 38.42 1.13
CA ILE A 300 -18.30 38.96 0.31
C ILE A 300 -19.22 39.85 1.19
N VAL A 301 -19.58 39.36 2.38
CA VAL A 301 -20.40 40.10 3.34
C VAL A 301 -19.68 41.38 3.78
N TYR A 302 -18.39 41.32 4.07
CA TYR A 302 -17.58 42.49 4.41
C TYR A 302 -17.54 43.51 3.24
N LEU A 303 -17.36 43.09 2.02
CA LEU A 303 -17.39 43.96 0.86
C LEU A 303 -18.75 44.61 0.69
N MET A 304 -19.86 43.88 0.80
CA MET A 304 -21.21 44.40 0.73
C MET A 304 -21.45 45.46 1.80
N TRP A 305 -21.01 45.17 3.06
CA TRP A 305 -21.12 46.14 4.14
C TRP A 305 -20.31 47.41 3.87
N MET A 306 -19.07 47.28 3.42
CA MET A 306 -18.19 48.41 3.09
C MET A 306 -18.75 49.27 1.94
N PHE A 307 -19.30 48.65 0.87
CA PHE A 307 -19.94 49.39 -0.23
C PHE A 307 -21.18 50.10 0.25
N ARG A 308 -21.99 49.47 1.10
CA ARG A 308 -23.19 50.09 1.71
C ARG A 308 -22.82 51.29 2.56
N ASP A 309 -21.83 51.14 3.45
CA ASP A 309 -21.37 52.20 4.32
C ASP A 309 -20.78 53.38 3.50
N THR A 310 -20.05 53.10 2.43
CA THR A 310 -19.54 54.13 1.51
C THR A 310 -20.66 54.85 0.79
N ARG A 311 -21.72 54.16 0.33
CA ARG A 311 -22.88 54.80 -0.30
C ARG A 311 -23.63 55.71 0.66
N VAL A 312 -23.85 55.26 1.90
CA VAL A 312 -24.52 56.05 2.94
C VAL A 312 -23.73 57.29 3.25
N ARG A 313 -22.43 57.22 3.48
CA ARG A 313 -21.56 58.36 3.73
C ARG A 313 -21.52 59.37 2.55
N ASN A 314 -21.49 58.88 1.34
CA ASN A 314 -21.54 59.77 0.16
C ASN A 314 -22.88 60.46 0.01
N TYR A 315 -24.00 59.78 0.34
CA TYR A 315 -25.33 60.38 0.32
C TYR A 315 -25.46 61.47 1.40
N GLU A 316 -24.98 61.23 2.62
CA GLU A 316 -24.95 62.20 3.70
C GLU A 316 -24.06 63.42 3.38
N LYS A 317 -22.91 63.21 2.71
CA LYS A 317 -22.06 64.31 2.24
C LYS A 317 -22.72 65.16 1.17
N GLN A 318 -23.40 64.58 0.23
CA GLN A 318 -24.16 65.30 -0.79
C GLN A 318 -25.27 66.10 -0.15
N ARG A 319 -26.03 65.53 0.75
CA ARG A 319 -27.11 66.21 1.47
C ARG A 319 -26.59 67.40 2.32
N ARG A 320 -25.44 67.27 2.96
CA ARG A 320 -24.77 68.38 3.70
C ARG A 320 -24.35 69.51 2.73
N ILE A 321 -23.80 69.20 1.58
CA ILE A 321 -23.38 70.17 0.56
C ILE A 321 -24.61 70.91 0.02
N GLU A 322 -25.70 70.20 -0.26
CA GLU A 322 -26.96 70.81 -0.70
C GLU A 322 -27.56 71.77 0.35
N LEU A 323 -27.56 71.32 1.66
CA LEU A 323 -28.02 72.16 2.75
C LEU A 323 -27.15 73.41 2.90
N MET A 324 -25.80 73.28 2.86
CA MET A 324 -24.90 74.45 2.91
C MET A 324 -25.10 75.38 1.74
N SER A 325 -25.35 74.92 0.51
CA SER A 325 -25.59 75.72 -0.64
C SER A 325 -26.96 76.42 -0.57
N PHE A 326 -27.95 75.78 0.03
CA PHE A 326 -29.26 76.38 0.28
C PHE A 326 -29.17 77.47 1.32
N THR A 327 -28.44 77.21 2.48
CA THR A 327 -28.25 78.19 3.54
C THR A 327 -27.48 79.43 3.02
N GLY A 328 -26.46 79.23 2.15
CA GLY A 328 -25.72 80.30 1.53
C GLY A 328 -26.62 81.20 0.61
N ARG A 329 -27.48 80.56 -0.22
CA ARG A 329 -28.43 81.26 -1.02
C ARG A 329 -29.47 82.04 -0.21
N VAL A 330 -29.96 81.50 0.89
CA VAL A 330 -30.90 82.22 1.76
C VAL A 330 -30.23 83.39 2.43
N GLN A 331 -28.96 83.30 2.84
CA GLN A 331 -28.21 84.44 3.39
C GLN A 331 -27.97 85.53 2.33
N GLU A 332 -27.68 85.17 1.10
CA GLU A 332 -27.49 86.10 -0.04
C GLU A 332 -28.78 86.84 -0.33
N LEU A 333 -29.92 86.15 -0.42
CA LEU A 333 -31.24 86.78 -0.60
C LEU A 333 -31.67 87.69 0.57
N LEU A 334 -31.33 87.33 1.83
CA LEU A 334 -31.58 88.17 3.01
C LEU A 334 -30.68 89.40 2.98
N PHE A 335 -29.47 89.31 2.49
CA PHE A 335 -28.56 90.47 2.36
C PHE A 335 -29.03 91.44 1.25
N GLU A 336 -29.45 90.87 0.09
CA GLU A 336 -30.06 91.71 -1.00
C GLU A 336 -31.35 92.38 -0.53
N ALA A 337 -32.20 91.68 0.23
CA ALA A 337 -33.42 92.28 0.78
C ALA A 337 -33.15 93.42 1.78
N HIS A 338 -32.05 93.36 2.49
CA HIS A 338 -31.63 94.38 3.44
C HIS A 338 -30.97 95.56 2.81
N GLN A 339 -30.38 95.43 1.61
CA GLN A 339 -29.81 96.55 0.83
C GLN A 339 -30.85 97.30 0.03
N ASN A 340 -32.03 96.75 -0.18
CA ASN A 340 -33.11 97.36 -0.92
C ASN A 340 -34.20 98.07 -0.07
N GLN A 341 -33.96 98.18 1.25
CA GLN A 341 -34.69 98.97 2.20
C GLN A 341 -33.92 100.28 2.51
#